data_3f2696a9456e788dda8b1cc5699d3265
#
_entry.id   3f2696a9456e788dda8b1cc5699d3265
#
_cell.length_a   1.000
_cell.length_b   1.000
_cell.length_c   1.000
_cell.angle_alpha   90.00
_cell.angle_beta   90.00
_cell.angle_gamma   90.00
#
_symmetry.space_group_name_H-M   'P 1'
#
loop_
_entity.id
_entity.type
_entity.pdbx_description
1 polymer ?
#
loop_
_entity_poly.entity_id
_entity_poly.type
_entity_poly.pdbx_seq_one_letter_code
_entity_poly.pdbx_strand_id
1 'polypeptide(L)'
;DRLRSRGLGDVYKRQPIDQPSLWLSNGSIRFRKAFNDTIYDIKGHEATVHTTFHTGQWHFPSEKMGQKEDTDNYIVITGILETPKHLFFISLQGLYDKRKPFYGIYDKEKHITYINDANVGLTDDLTHFMPFYPITCTEEGEYAALLEIGKIDEWMDKNPGIVQEGKLSFLQEINEESNPVCVIVEP
;
A
#
# COMPACT_ATOMS: atom_id res chain seq x y z
N ASP A 1 11.82 28.54 27.16
CA ASP A 1 12.56 27.47 26.42
C ASP A 1 12.11 26.03 26.69
N ARG A 2 11.08 25.82 27.50
CA ARG A 2 10.53 24.49 27.82
C ARG A 2 9.31 24.07 26.99
N LEU A 3 8.84 24.91 26.10
CA LEU A 3 7.63 24.65 25.29
C LEU A 3 7.91 24.02 23.91
N ARG A 4 9.17 23.97 23.47
CA ARG A 4 9.51 23.47 22.13
C ARG A 4 9.71 21.95 21.99
N SER A 5 9.94 21.22 23.09
CA SER A 5 10.23 19.79 23.00
C SER A 5 9.03 18.86 23.21
N ARG A 6 7.89 19.37 23.67
CA ARG A 6 6.70 18.53 23.91
C ARG A 6 5.71 18.42 22.75
N GLY A 7 5.74 19.36 21.78
CA GLY A 7 4.71 19.41 20.72
C GLY A 7 4.90 18.43 19.58
N LEU A 8 6.12 18.25 19.12
CA LEU A 8 6.38 17.42 17.91
C LEU A 8 6.50 15.91 18.23
N GLY A 9 7.08 15.55 19.36
CA GLY A 9 7.23 14.14 19.75
C GLY A 9 5.90 13.43 20.06
N ASP A 10 4.90 14.15 20.58
CA ASP A 10 3.59 13.58 20.87
C ASP A 10 2.67 13.49 19.65
N VAL A 11 2.86 14.36 18.65
CA VAL A 11 2.11 14.30 17.39
C VAL A 11 2.52 13.09 16.57
N TYR A 12 3.82 12.78 16.49
CA TYR A 12 4.31 11.58 15.79
C TYR A 12 3.94 10.27 16.50
N LYS A 13 3.77 10.29 17.82
CA LYS A 13 3.33 9.11 18.58
C LYS A 13 1.84 8.78 18.45
N ARG A 14 1.05 9.69 17.87
CA ARG A 14 -0.41 9.58 17.73
C ARG A 14 -0.89 9.46 16.29
N GLN A 15 0.00 9.18 15.34
CA GLN A 15 -0.46 8.89 13.98
C GLN A 15 -1.34 7.65 14.02
N PRO A 16 -2.58 7.75 13.54
CA PRO A 16 -3.46 6.58 13.48
C PRO A 16 -2.85 5.53 12.56
N ILE A 17 -2.91 4.27 12.99
CA ILE A 17 -2.42 3.12 12.22
C ILE A 17 -3.23 2.99 10.93
N ASP A 18 -4.49 3.35 10.98
CA ASP A 18 -5.41 3.34 9.85
C ASP A 18 -6.24 4.62 9.82
N GLN A 19 -6.58 5.07 8.62
CA GLN A 19 -7.39 6.26 8.37
C GLN A 19 -8.56 5.92 7.44
N PRO A 20 -9.67 6.68 7.53
CA PRO A 20 -10.73 6.54 6.52
C PRO A 20 -10.17 6.91 5.14
N SER A 21 -10.60 6.16 4.15
CA SER A 21 -10.17 6.34 2.76
C SER A 21 -11.36 6.71 1.89
N LEU A 22 -11.14 7.66 0.99
CA LEU A 22 -12.12 8.08 -0.02
C LEU A 22 -11.40 8.18 -1.36
N TRP A 23 -11.96 7.52 -2.40
CA TRP A 23 -11.38 7.57 -3.75
C TRP A 23 -12.46 7.45 -4.81
N LEU A 24 -12.12 7.79 -6.05
CA LEU A 24 -12.96 7.61 -7.22
C LEU A 24 -12.53 6.32 -7.95
N SER A 25 -13.49 5.49 -8.34
CA SER A 25 -13.26 4.30 -9.14
C SER A 25 -14.46 4.06 -10.05
N ASN A 26 -14.22 3.94 -11.35
CA ASN A 26 -15.27 3.74 -12.38
C ASN A 26 -16.44 4.74 -12.26
N GLY A 27 -16.14 6.01 -12.02
CA GLY A 27 -17.14 7.07 -11.86
C GLY A 27 -17.99 6.98 -10.57
N SER A 28 -17.66 6.08 -9.66
CA SER A 28 -18.30 5.94 -8.34
C SER A 28 -17.36 6.36 -7.22
N ILE A 29 -17.89 7.03 -6.21
CA ILE A 29 -17.13 7.38 -5.00
C ILE A 29 -17.10 6.15 -4.10
N ARG A 30 -15.90 5.72 -3.75
CA ARG A 30 -15.64 4.66 -2.77
C ARG A 30 -15.31 5.26 -1.42
N PHE A 31 -15.77 4.64 -0.37
CA PHE A 31 -15.47 5.02 1.00
C PHE A 31 -15.18 3.80 1.87
N ARG A 32 -14.15 3.89 2.69
CA ARG A 32 -13.88 2.93 3.77
C ARG A 32 -13.64 3.69 5.07
N LYS A 33 -14.33 3.30 6.12
CA LYS A 33 -14.08 3.81 7.47
C LYS A 33 -12.80 3.19 8.04
N ALA A 34 -12.05 3.94 8.84
CA ALA A 34 -10.89 3.40 9.56
C ALA A 34 -11.28 2.18 10.41
N PHE A 35 -10.41 1.18 10.44
CA PHE A 35 -10.60 -0.10 11.14
C PHE A 35 -11.86 -0.86 10.71
N ASN A 36 -12.28 -0.68 9.47
CA ASN A 36 -13.43 -1.35 8.90
C ASN A 36 -13.02 -2.15 7.66
N ASP A 37 -13.52 -3.37 7.56
CA ASP A 37 -13.20 -4.28 6.46
C ASP A 37 -14.12 -4.08 5.23
N THR A 38 -15.05 -3.13 5.29
CA THR A 38 -16.04 -2.91 4.23
C THR A 38 -15.75 -1.61 3.47
N ILE A 39 -15.76 -1.73 2.15
CA ILE A 39 -15.76 -0.63 1.19
C ILE A 39 -17.21 -0.37 0.77
N TYR A 40 -17.59 0.89 0.74
CA TYR A 40 -18.91 1.34 0.35
C TYR A 40 -18.88 2.15 -0.93
N ASP A 41 -19.93 1.98 -1.75
CA ASP A 41 -20.29 2.91 -2.81
C ASP A 41 -21.14 4.04 -2.24
N ILE A 42 -20.74 5.27 -2.55
CA ILE A 42 -21.48 6.48 -2.14
C ILE A 42 -22.18 7.07 -3.38
N LYS A 43 -23.52 7.14 -3.33
CA LYS A 43 -24.34 7.77 -4.35
C LYS A 43 -25.33 8.73 -3.70
N GLY A 44 -25.11 10.04 -3.88
CA GLY A 44 -25.90 11.07 -3.22
C GLY A 44 -25.80 10.95 -1.68
N HIS A 45 -26.89 10.56 -1.05
CA HIS A 45 -26.96 10.37 0.42
C HIS A 45 -26.97 8.89 0.85
N GLU A 46 -26.79 7.98 -0.09
CA GLU A 46 -26.84 6.54 0.17
C GLU A 46 -25.44 5.93 0.13
N ALA A 47 -25.22 4.98 1.04
CA ALA A 47 -24.01 4.15 1.08
C ALA A 47 -24.43 2.69 0.94
N THR A 48 -23.93 2.01 -0.10
CA THR A 48 -24.18 0.59 -0.35
C THR A 48 -22.88 -0.19 -0.25
N VAL A 49 -22.93 -1.43 0.23
CA VAL A 49 -21.73 -2.28 0.30
C VAL A 49 -21.24 -2.56 -1.12
N HIS A 50 -19.97 -2.22 -1.37
CA HIS A 50 -19.27 -2.55 -2.60
C HIS A 50 -18.49 -3.87 -2.44
N THR A 51 -17.63 -3.96 -1.43
CA THR A 51 -16.77 -5.13 -1.16
C THR A 51 -16.47 -5.22 0.33
N THR A 52 -16.28 -6.45 0.82
CA THR A 52 -15.88 -6.70 2.21
C THR A 52 -14.69 -7.65 2.24
N PHE A 53 -13.67 -7.30 2.99
CA PHE A 53 -12.55 -8.19 3.30
C PHE A 53 -12.94 -9.17 4.39
N HIS A 54 -12.87 -10.45 4.11
CA HIS A 54 -13.18 -11.49 5.09
C HIS A 54 -11.90 -11.98 5.77
N THR A 55 -11.50 -11.31 6.84
CA THR A 55 -10.32 -11.68 7.64
C THR A 55 -10.61 -12.77 8.68
N GLY A 56 -11.86 -13.24 8.77
CA GLY A 56 -12.27 -14.34 9.63
C GLY A 56 -11.99 -14.08 11.12
N GLN A 57 -11.34 -15.04 11.77
CA GLN A 57 -10.98 -14.92 13.20
C GLN A 57 -9.95 -13.85 13.50
N TRP A 58 -9.27 -13.30 12.49
CA TRP A 58 -8.28 -12.22 12.61
C TRP A 58 -8.89 -10.83 12.40
N HIS A 59 -10.21 -10.74 12.23
CA HIS A 59 -10.93 -9.47 12.16
C HIS A 59 -10.67 -8.63 13.41
N PHE A 60 -10.29 -7.35 13.22
CA PHE A 60 -10.05 -6.43 14.33
C PHE A 60 -11.38 -5.93 14.90
N PRO A 61 -11.73 -6.27 16.14
CA PRO A 61 -12.96 -5.79 16.75
C PRO A 61 -12.83 -4.32 17.14
N SER A 62 -13.81 -3.52 16.75
CA SER A 62 -13.81 -2.06 16.99
C SER A 62 -13.71 -1.68 18.48
N GLU A 63 -14.17 -2.56 19.38
CA GLU A 63 -14.12 -2.40 20.85
C GLU A 63 -12.69 -2.42 21.39
N LYS A 64 -11.75 -3.01 20.64
CA LYS A 64 -10.33 -3.05 21.00
C LYS A 64 -9.55 -1.83 20.51
N MET A 65 -10.20 -0.88 19.87
CA MET A 65 -9.55 0.35 19.43
C MET A 65 -8.95 1.13 20.62
N GLY A 66 -7.65 1.43 20.53
CA GLY A 66 -6.89 2.10 21.61
C GLY A 66 -6.36 1.18 22.71
N GLN A 67 -6.70 -0.11 22.69
CA GLN A 67 -6.11 -1.12 23.58
C GLN A 67 -4.84 -1.68 22.92
N LYS A 68 -3.78 -1.90 23.70
CA LYS A 68 -2.53 -2.49 23.20
C LYS A 68 -2.49 -4.00 23.39
N GLU A 69 -3.21 -4.51 24.36
CA GLU A 69 -3.20 -5.91 24.75
C GLU A 69 -3.95 -6.76 23.73
N ASP A 70 -3.40 -7.94 23.43
CA ASP A 70 -4.01 -8.96 22.54
C ASP A 70 -4.31 -8.49 21.09
N THR A 71 -3.49 -7.59 20.55
CA THR A 71 -3.69 -7.08 19.17
C THR A 71 -2.78 -7.72 18.13
N ASP A 72 -1.82 -8.56 18.53
CA ASP A 72 -0.80 -9.14 17.65
C ASP A 72 -1.37 -10.08 16.57
N ASN A 73 -2.55 -10.65 16.80
CA ASN A 73 -3.16 -11.60 15.88
C ASN A 73 -4.20 -10.99 14.93
N TYR A 74 -4.60 -9.74 15.16
CA TYR A 74 -5.60 -9.10 14.30
C TYR A 74 -4.99 -8.52 13.04
N ILE A 75 -5.80 -8.51 11.98
CA ILE A 75 -5.45 -7.94 10.68
C ILE A 75 -6.31 -6.70 10.45
N VAL A 76 -5.66 -5.61 10.00
CA VAL A 76 -6.31 -4.37 9.59
C VAL A 76 -5.89 -4.04 8.16
N ILE A 77 -6.84 -3.66 7.33
CA ILE A 77 -6.57 -3.13 5.99
C ILE A 77 -6.23 -1.65 6.13
N THR A 78 -5.03 -1.24 5.74
CA THR A 78 -4.51 0.12 5.96
C THR A 78 -4.37 0.95 4.70
N GLY A 79 -4.37 0.33 3.53
CA GLY A 79 -4.27 1.00 2.25
C GLY A 79 -5.02 0.25 1.15
N ILE A 80 -5.60 0.98 0.20
CA ILE A 80 -6.32 0.41 -0.93
C ILE A 80 -6.04 1.24 -2.17
N LEU A 81 -5.73 0.56 -3.28
CA LEU A 81 -5.71 1.11 -4.62
C LEU A 81 -6.62 0.26 -5.49
N GLU A 82 -7.56 0.87 -6.17
CA GLU A 82 -8.56 0.15 -6.95
C GLU A 82 -8.48 0.54 -8.43
N THR A 83 -8.27 -0.46 -9.26
CA THR A 83 -8.34 -0.37 -10.72
C THR A 83 -9.59 -1.10 -11.23
N PRO A 84 -9.96 -0.99 -12.52
CA PRO A 84 -11.07 -1.76 -13.07
C PRO A 84 -10.96 -3.27 -12.87
N LYS A 85 -9.74 -3.83 -12.98
CA LYS A 85 -9.50 -5.28 -12.91
C LYS A 85 -9.05 -5.77 -11.54
N HIS A 86 -8.37 -4.93 -10.75
CA HIS A 86 -7.73 -5.35 -9.51
C HIS A 86 -8.11 -4.44 -8.34
N LEU A 87 -8.00 -5.00 -7.15
CA LEU A 87 -8.01 -4.26 -5.89
C LEU A 87 -6.72 -4.62 -5.15
N PHE A 88 -5.74 -3.71 -5.22
CA PHE A 88 -4.52 -3.81 -4.43
C PHE A 88 -4.77 -3.29 -3.03
N PHE A 89 -4.28 -3.98 -2.02
CA PHE A 89 -4.46 -3.57 -0.64
C PHE A 89 -3.22 -3.85 0.21
N ILE A 90 -3.05 -3.02 1.23
CA ILE A 90 -2.06 -3.19 2.27
C ILE A 90 -2.79 -3.64 3.52
N SER A 91 -2.34 -4.72 4.12
CA SER A 91 -2.83 -5.19 5.41
C SER A 91 -1.70 -5.26 6.44
N LEU A 92 -2.07 -5.07 7.69
CA LEU A 92 -1.14 -5.10 8.81
C LEU A 92 -1.65 -6.10 9.84
N GLN A 93 -0.87 -7.16 10.10
CA GLN A 93 -1.08 -8.03 11.24
C GLN A 93 -0.31 -7.50 12.44
N GLY A 94 -0.97 -7.43 13.60
CA GLY A 94 -0.41 -6.79 14.78
C GLY A 94 -0.40 -5.25 14.68
N LEU A 95 -0.89 -4.56 15.70
CA LEU A 95 -1.10 -3.11 15.61
C LEU A 95 -0.02 -2.28 16.31
N TYR A 96 0.68 -2.82 17.30
CA TYR A 96 1.60 -2.04 18.11
C TYR A 96 3.04 -2.57 18.07
N ASP A 97 3.32 -3.73 18.65
CA ASP A 97 4.70 -4.15 18.91
C ASP A 97 5.23 -5.13 17.84
N LYS A 98 4.39 -6.02 17.31
CA LYS A 98 4.79 -7.06 16.33
C LYS A 98 4.08 -6.86 14.99
N ARG A 99 4.32 -5.71 14.38
CA ARG A 99 3.71 -5.37 13.09
C ARG A 99 4.30 -6.20 11.97
N LYS A 100 3.43 -6.87 11.23
CA LYS A 100 3.81 -7.59 10.01
C LYS A 100 2.93 -7.11 8.85
N PRO A 101 3.48 -6.31 7.94
CA PRO A 101 2.74 -5.83 6.78
C PRO A 101 2.69 -6.90 5.68
N PHE A 102 1.57 -6.92 4.94
CA PHE A 102 1.35 -7.73 3.76
C PHE A 102 0.78 -6.89 2.63
N TYR A 103 1.13 -7.23 1.41
CA TYR A 103 0.47 -6.75 0.21
C TYR A 103 -0.46 -7.83 -0.33
N GLY A 104 -1.62 -7.40 -0.81
CA GLY A 104 -2.56 -8.28 -1.47
C GLY A 104 -3.09 -7.66 -2.76
N ILE A 105 -3.37 -8.53 -3.73
CA ILE A 105 -4.04 -8.18 -4.98
C ILE A 105 -5.22 -9.12 -5.14
N TYR A 106 -6.42 -8.55 -5.21
CA TYR A 106 -7.62 -9.27 -5.60
C TYR A 106 -7.86 -9.04 -7.09
N ASP A 107 -7.80 -10.12 -7.86
CA ASP A 107 -8.16 -10.16 -9.28
C ASP A 107 -9.69 -10.29 -9.37
N LYS A 108 -10.34 -9.25 -9.88
CA LYS A 108 -11.81 -9.15 -9.95
C LYS A 108 -12.41 -10.07 -11.01
N GLU A 109 -11.64 -10.42 -12.04
CA GLU A 109 -12.10 -11.31 -13.11
C GLU A 109 -11.99 -12.78 -12.69
N LYS A 110 -10.88 -13.16 -12.06
CA LYS A 110 -10.64 -14.53 -11.61
C LYS A 110 -11.23 -14.84 -10.24
N HIS A 111 -11.61 -13.80 -9.48
CA HIS A 111 -12.06 -13.94 -8.08
C HIS A 111 -11.02 -14.60 -7.17
N ILE A 112 -9.73 -14.28 -7.39
CA ILE A 112 -8.61 -14.84 -6.62
C ILE A 112 -7.89 -13.69 -5.90
N THR A 113 -7.54 -13.94 -4.64
CA THR A 113 -6.69 -13.04 -3.86
C THR A 113 -5.30 -13.64 -3.72
N TYR A 114 -4.30 -12.86 -4.12
CA TYR A 114 -2.88 -13.16 -3.91
C TYR A 114 -2.38 -12.30 -2.74
N ILE A 115 -1.65 -12.89 -1.81
CA ILE A 115 -1.07 -12.18 -0.66
C ILE A 115 0.40 -12.52 -0.56
N ASN A 116 1.22 -11.50 -0.31
CA ASN A 116 2.65 -11.64 -0.10
C ASN A 116 3.12 -10.82 1.10
N ASP A 117 4.26 -11.20 1.67
CA ASP A 117 4.97 -10.38 2.65
C ASP A 117 5.33 -9.03 2.03
N ALA A 118 5.09 -7.94 2.74
CA ALA A 118 5.33 -6.61 2.21
C ALA A 118 6.82 -6.30 1.93
N ASN A 119 7.74 -7.09 2.47
CA ASN A 119 9.16 -6.95 2.17
C ASN A 119 9.55 -7.42 0.77
N VAL A 120 8.66 -8.16 0.09
CA VAL A 120 8.93 -8.70 -1.26
C VAL A 120 8.60 -7.70 -2.36
N GLY A 121 7.55 -6.86 -2.17
CA GLY A 121 7.07 -5.93 -3.20
C GLY A 121 6.40 -6.62 -4.40
N LEU A 122 6.03 -5.83 -5.40
CA LEU A 122 5.64 -6.33 -6.71
C LEU A 122 6.91 -6.47 -7.57
N THR A 123 7.03 -7.58 -8.27
CA THR A 123 8.18 -7.88 -9.12
C THR A 123 7.90 -7.49 -10.56
N ASP A 124 8.89 -6.92 -11.23
CA ASP A 124 8.88 -6.68 -12.67
C ASP A 124 9.38 -7.94 -13.38
N ASP A 125 8.49 -8.65 -14.05
CA ASP A 125 8.80 -9.87 -14.80
C ASP A 125 9.33 -9.60 -16.23
N LEU A 126 9.28 -8.34 -16.68
CA LEU A 126 9.74 -7.95 -18.01
C LEU A 126 11.22 -7.55 -18.01
N THR A 127 11.61 -6.68 -17.07
CA THR A 127 12.99 -6.17 -17.03
C THR A 127 13.80 -6.75 -15.88
N HIS A 128 13.13 -7.45 -14.96
CA HIS A 128 13.71 -7.97 -13.71
C HIS A 128 14.36 -6.88 -12.85
N PHE A 129 13.84 -5.66 -12.98
CA PHE A 129 14.28 -4.55 -12.14
C PHE A 129 13.82 -4.74 -10.69
N MET A 130 14.25 -3.83 -9.83
CA MET A 130 13.96 -3.92 -8.40
C MET A 130 12.45 -3.98 -8.10
N PRO A 131 12.04 -4.74 -7.07
CA PRO A 131 10.66 -4.75 -6.61
C PRO A 131 10.18 -3.35 -6.23
N PHE A 132 8.94 -3.06 -6.52
CA PHE A 132 8.33 -1.75 -6.24
C PHE A 132 7.04 -1.89 -5.42
N TYR A 133 6.61 -0.78 -4.85
CA TYR A 133 5.42 -0.69 -4.02
C TYR A 133 4.53 0.40 -4.57
N PRO A 134 3.36 0.08 -5.14
CA PRO A 134 2.47 1.07 -5.70
C PRO A 134 1.96 2.02 -4.61
N ILE A 135 1.99 3.32 -4.93
CA ILE A 135 1.48 4.39 -4.08
C ILE A 135 0.20 5.01 -4.62
N THR A 136 -0.07 4.81 -5.92
CA THR A 136 -1.28 5.26 -6.58
C THR A 136 -1.59 4.37 -7.79
N CYS A 137 -2.79 4.52 -8.35
CA CYS A 137 -3.20 3.89 -9.59
C CYS A 137 -4.02 4.86 -10.44
N THR A 138 -4.11 4.58 -11.74
CA THR A 138 -4.96 5.30 -12.69
C THR A 138 -6.30 4.60 -12.87
N GLU A 139 -7.28 5.30 -13.45
CA GLU A 139 -8.58 4.70 -13.82
C GLU A 139 -8.45 3.69 -14.98
N GLU A 140 -7.39 3.80 -15.77
CA GLU A 140 -7.06 2.88 -16.87
C GLU A 140 -6.49 1.55 -16.38
N GLY A 141 -6.02 1.49 -15.14
CA GLY A 141 -5.55 0.25 -14.52
C GLY A 141 -4.06 0.18 -14.24
N GLU A 142 -3.33 1.24 -14.52
CA GLU A 142 -1.89 1.31 -14.23
C GLU A 142 -1.64 1.55 -12.75
N TYR A 143 -0.55 0.98 -12.23
CA TYR A 143 -0.02 1.31 -10.91
C TYR A 143 1.23 2.18 -11.04
N ALA A 144 1.39 3.14 -10.14
CA ALA A 144 2.58 3.97 -10.09
C ALA A 144 3.26 3.90 -8.72
N ALA A 145 4.59 3.94 -8.76
CA ALA A 145 5.46 3.99 -7.59
C ALA A 145 6.59 4.99 -7.79
N LEU A 146 7.18 5.44 -6.68
CA LEU A 146 8.40 6.26 -6.68
C LEU A 146 9.54 5.44 -6.08
N LEU A 147 10.65 5.39 -6.80
CA LEU A 147 11.89 4.76 -6.38
C LEU A 147 12.94 5.83 -6.07
N GLU A 148 13.41 5.85 -4.84
CA GLU A 148 14.50 6.73 -4.41
C GLU A 148 15.82 6.25 -5.01
N ILE A 149 16.66 7.18 -5.49
CA ILE A 149 17.94 6.86 -6.13
C ILE A 149 18.83 5.99 -5.23
N GLY A 150 18.97 6.34 -3.95
CA GLY A 150 19.79 5.56 -3.02
C GLY A 150 19.35 4.11 -2.87
N LYS A 151 18.03 3.83 -3.01
CA LYS A 151 17.52 2.45 -3.00
C LYS A 151 17.81 1.71 -4.31
N ILE A 152 17.79 2.44 -5.42
CA ILE A 152 18.18 1.89 -6.72
C ILE A 152 19.66 1.49 -6.67
N ASP A 153 20.54 2.37 -6.19
CA ASP A 153 21.98 2.10 -6.06
C ASP A 153 22.26 0.89 -5.17
N GLU A 154 21.65 0.86 -3.97
CA GLU A 154 21.77 -0.29 -3.05
C GLU A 154 21.30 -1.62 -3.69
N TRP A 155 20.27 -1.55 -4.53
CA TRP A 155 19.74 -2.72 -5.22
C TRP A 155 20.67 -3.15 -6.36
N MET A 156 21.20 -2.20 -7.14
CA MET A 156 22.14 -2.45 -8.23
C MET A 156 23.43 -3.09 -7.72
N ASP A 157 23.95 -2.63 -6.57
CA ASP A 157 25.13 -3.21 -5.92
C ASP A 157 24.95 -4.71 -5.59
N LYS A 158 23.72 -5.10 -5.25
CA LYS A 158 23.35 -6.50 -4.96
C LYS A 158 23.02 -7.31 -6.20
N ASN A 159 22.77 -6.64 -7.34
CA ASN A 159 22.36 -7.25 -8.59
C ASN A 159 23.24 -6.77 -9.79
N PRO A 160 24.57 -7.02 -9.76
CA PRO A 160 25.50 -6.47 -10.74
C PRO A 160 25.29 -7.00 -12.17
N GLY A 161 24.46 -8.02 -12.34
CA GLY A 161 24.13 -8.59 -13.64
C GLY A 161 22.95 -7.94 -14.37
N ILE A 162 22.35 -6.88 -13.79
CA ILE A 162 21.22 -6.21 -14.43
C ILE A 162 21.64 -5.53 -15.74
N VAL A 163 20.88 -5.77 -16.80
CA VAL A 163 21.15 -5.19 -18.10
C VAL A 163 20.57 -3.77 -18.15
N GLN A 164 21.45 -2.77 -18.26
CA GLN A 164 21.09 -1.35 -18.30
C GLN A 164 20.80 -0.88 -19.73
N GLU A 165 19.91 -1.58 -20.43
CA GLU A 165 19.51 -1.30 -21.80
C GLU A 165 18.00 -1.19 -21.94
N GLY A 166 17.51 -0.68 -23.04
CA GLY A 166 16.09 -0.56 -23.33
C GLY A 166 15.37 0.30 -22.30
N LYS A 167 14.38 -0.27 -21.62
CA LYS A 167 13.62 0.43 -20.57
C LYS A 167 14.46 0.81 -19.35
N LEU A 168 15.59 0.15 -19.13
CA LEU A 168 16.51 0.41 -18.02
C LEU A 168 17.72 1.27 -18.40
N SER A 169 17.76 1.83 -19.61
CA SER A 169 18.87 2.71 -20.03
C SER A 169 19.05 3.94 -19.16
N PHE A 170 17.98 4.43 -18.52
CA PHE A 170 18.02 5.57 -17.60
C PHE A 170 18.96 5.33 -16.40
N LEU A 171 19.24 4.07 -16.03
CA LEU A 171 20.18 3.71 -14.97
C LEU A 171 21.62 4.19 -15.22
N GLN A 172 21.97 4.44 -16.49
CA GLN A 172 23.28 4.97 -16.89
C GLN A 172 23.39 6.50 -16.69
N GLU A 173 22.25 7.19 -16.55
CA GLU A 173 22.16 8.64 -16.50
C GLU A 173 21.85 9.18 -15.10
N ILE A 174 21.31 8.33 -14.20
CA ILE A 174 20.98 8.73 -12.83
C ILE A 174 22.24 8.87 -11.96
N ASN A 175 22.17 9.77 -10.99
CA ASN A 175 23.20 9.99 -9.98
C ASN A 175 22.53 10.41 -8.65
N GLU A 176 23.31 10.55 -7.57
CA GLU A 176 22.82 10.87 -6.22
C GLU A 176 21.95 12.13 -6.14
N GLU A 177 22.12 13.09 -7.08
CA GLU A 177 21.36 14.34 -7.14
C GLU A 177 20.08 14.23 -8.01
N SER A 178 19.85 13.08 -8.63
CA SER A 178 18.69 12.86 -9.50
C SER A 178 17.40 12.79 -8.71
N ASN A 179 16.29 13.21 -9.34
CA ASN A 179 14.96 13.04 -8.76
C ASN A 179 14.59 11.55 -8.66
N PRO A 180 13.68 11.19 -7.75
CA PRO A 180 13.15 9.82 -7.68
C PRO A 180 12.60 9.36 -9.04
N VAL A 181 12.79 8.09 -9.34
CA VAL A 181 12.30 7.47 -10.57
C VAL A 181 10.83 7.09 -10.39
N CYS A 182 9.98 7.54 -11.31
CA CYS A 182 8.59 7.10 -11.36
C CYS A 182 8.49 5.82 -12.19
N VAL A 183 8.00 4.76 -11.55
CA VAL A 183 7.70 3.48 -12.22
C VAL A 183 6.20 3.43 -12.46
N ILE A 184 5.80 3.15 -13.72
CA ILE A 184 4.41 2.92 -14.12
C ILE A 184 4.31 1.51 -14.68
N VAL A 185 3.35 0.75 -14.17
CA VAL A 185 3.16 -0.68 -14.51
C VAL A 185 1.70 -0.98 -14.80
N GLU A 186 1.47 -1.70 -15.89
CA GLU A 186 0.20 -2.35 -16.20
C GLU A 186 0.27 -3.79 -15.65
N PRO A 187 -0.58 -4.18 -14.71
CA PRO A 187 -0.60 -5.56 -14.19
C PRO A 187 -1.34 -6.54 -15.09
#